data_8e9f0d248104a710ac4c9d282c3c37f6
#
_entry.id   8e9f0d248104a710ac4c9d282c3c37f6
#
_cell.length_a   1.000
_cell.length_b   1.000
_cell.length_c   1.000
_cell.angle_alpha   90.00
_cell.angle_beta   90.00
_cell.angle_gamma   90.00
#
_symmetry.space_group_name_H-M   'P 1'
#
loop_
_entity.id
_entity.type
_entity.pdbx_description
1 polymer ?
#
loop_
_entity_poly.entity_id
_entity_poly.type
_entity_poly.pdbx_seq_one_letter_code
_entity_poly.pdbx_strand_id
1 'polypeptide(L)'
;MSAESGQNPRPRKLVWPLQAMPLARAMALIYGLLIIYTSLNPFDFYFQNGVNGAAWISAPLPRFIPLFDVVANVLAYIPLGFLLVCVVFPRWRRFIALSIAMGCCALLAAGVESLQTWLPTRIPSQTDWWANVMGGFIGALLAVPLGPQWLSGSALRRQFDVWFGLNWGAATLFILFPWAQIYPQSTWLGMGAWRQLIGAADWGTLVMNQMLREGLITASCWLGVGLILSLGMRAKAPQWRLLMSLLGASVLIKSLFTGLQFGGEFSLAWLTTGAIWGMLIGSTLLLWATRWGSNYRLWVGLGCLAVMFVLVNLFPDNPYFALTLKAWFQGRLLHFNDLMKWASFLWLPFAIAWVLQNQFATRITKRPI
;
A
#
# COMPACT_ATOMS: atom_id res chain seq x y z
N MET A 1 -58.77 22.63 -24.06
CA MET A 1 -58.01 21.40 -24.11
C MET A 1 -56.68 21.70 -24.82
N SER A 2 -55.65 22.08 -24.09
CA SER A 2 -54.31 22.39 -24.59
C SER A 2 -53.41 21.24 -24.19
N ALA A 3 -52.86 20.53 -25.19
CA ALA A 3 -51.93 19.43 -25.00
C ALA A 3 -50.57 19.97 -24.59
N GLU A 4 -50.16 19.72 -23.35
CA GLU A 4 -48.76 19.90 -22.91
C GLU A 4 -47.89 18.85 -23.59
N SER A 5 -47.00 19.34 -24.47
CA SER A 5 -45.94 18.52 -25.09
C SER A 5 -44.90 18.19 -24.05
N GLY A 6 -44.91 16.95 -23.56
CA GLY A 6 -43.89 16.38 -22.70
C GLY A 6 -42.51 16.38 -23.42
N GLN A 7 -41.68 17.38 -23.14
CA GLN A 7 -40.30 17.37 -23.53
C GLN A 7 -39.55 16.38 -22.64
N ASN A 8 -39.25 15.24 -23.21
CA ASN A 8 -38.36 14.25 -22.61
C ASN A 8 -36.98 14.89 -22.36
N PRO A 9 -36.47 14.99 -21.12
CA PRO A 9 -35.18 15.63 -20.86
C PRO A 9 -34.08 14.84 -21.54
N ARG A 10 -33.46 15.43 -22.54
CA ARG A 10 -32.30 14.85 -23.23
C ARG A 10 -31.24 14.48 -22.16
N PRO A 11 -30.63 13.29 -22.22
CA PRO A 11 -29.61 12.90 -21.28
C PRO A 11 -28.48 13.94 -21.31
N ARG A 12 -28.20 14.59 -20.18
CA ARG A 12 -27.11 15.54 -20.04
C ARG A 12 -25.84 14.83 -20.48
N LYS A 13 -25.27 15.24 -21.61
CA LYS A 13 -23.92 14.82 -22.04
C LYS A 13 -22.99 15.09 -20.85
N LEU A 14 -22.35 14.06 -20.34
CA LEU A 14 -21.34 14.19 -19.30
C LEU A 14 -20.23 15.12 -19.85
N VAL A 15 -20.28 16.38 -19.47
CA VAL A 15 -19.21 17.33 -19.77
C VAL A 15 -18.07 16.98 -18.83
N TRP A 16 -17.06 16.34 -19.38
CA TRP A 16 -15.85 16.02 -18.65
C TRP A 16 -15.17 17.31 -18.19
N PRO A 17 -14.82 17.46 -16.90
CA PRO A 17 -14.07 18.61 -16.47
C PRO A 17 -12.70 18.60 -17.17
N LEU A 18 -12.44 19.62 -18.00
CA LEU A 18 -11.16 19.85 -18.70
C LEU A 18 -10.07 20.37 -17.72
N GLN A 19 -10.14 20.00 -16.44
CA GLN A 19 -9.23 20.49 -15.43
C GLN A 19 -8.06 19.54 -15.25
N ALA A 20 -6.88 20.14 -15.03
CA ALA A 20 -5.68 19.40 -14.63
C ALA A 20 -5.96 18.58 -13.35
N MET A 21 -5.33 17.42 -13.23
CA MET A 21 -5.50 16.49 -12.12
C MET A 21 -4.38 16.65 -11.08
N PRO A 22 -4.51 17.54 -10.09
CA PRO A 22 -3.44 17.76 -9.10
C PRO A 22 -3.14 16.48 -8.30
N LEU A 23 -4.15 15.66 -8.03
CA LEU A 23 -3.97 14.37 -7.37
C LEU A 23 -3.11 13.41 -8.20
N ALA A 24 -3.36 13.30 -9.50
CA ALA A 24 -2.55 12.45 -10.38
C ALA A 24 -1.08 12.90 -10.42
N ARG A 25 -0.84 14.21 -10.40
CA ARG A 25 0.52 14.78 -10.36
C ARG A 25 1.24 14.42 -9.05
N ALA A 26 0.57 14.61 -7.91
CA ALA A 26 1.14 14.24 -6.61
C ALA A 26 1.41 12.73 -6.53
N MET A 27 0.47 11.90 -6.97
CA MET A 27 0.64 10.44 -6.99
C MET A 27 1.77 10.00 -7.92
N ALA A 28 1.89 10.59 -9.13
CA ALA A 28 2.96 10.27 -10.07
C ALA A 28 4.33 10.65 -9.51
N LEU A 29 4.44 11.82 -8.87
CA LEU A 29 5.67 12.26 -8.21
C LEU A 29 6.06 11.33 -7.07
N ILE A 30 5.14 11.06 -6.15
CA ILE A 30 5.38 10.17 -5.00
C ILE A 30 5.78 8.78 -5.49
N TYR A 31 5.06 8.24 -6.49
CA TYR A 31 5.33 6.92 -7.02
C TYR A 31 6.65 6.85 -7.79
N GLY A 32 6.98 7.88 -8.56
CA GLY A 32 8.29 8.00 -9.22
C GLY A 32 9.45 8.06 -8.22
N LEU A 33 9.31 8.84 -7.15
CA LEU A 33 10.28 8.88 -6.05
C LEU A 33 10.40 7.53 -5.34
N LEU A 34 9.29 6.80 -5.20
CA LEU A 34 9.27 5.46 -4.63
C LEU A 34 10.06 4.48 -5.51
N ILE A 35 9.88 4.51 -6.83
CA ILE A 35 10.67 3.71 -7.78
C ILE A 35 12.16 4.04 -7.64
N ILE A 36 12.52 5.31 -7.63
CA ILE A 36 13.93 5.74 -7.45
C ILE A 36 14.49 5.20 -6.13
N TYR A 37 13.74 5.37 -5.04
CA TYR A 37 14.16 4.89 -3.73
C TYR A 37 14.40 3.38 -3.72
N THR A 38 13.42 2.58 -4.17
CA THR A 38 13.53 1.11 -4.15
C THR A 38 14.59 0.57 -5.09
N SER A 39 14.87 1.28 -6.19
CA SER A 39 15.85 0.87 -7.19
C SER A 39 17.28 1.24 -6.78
N LEU A 40 17.48 2.33 -6.03
CA LEU A 40 18.80 2.84 -5.66
C LEU A 40 19.18 2.59 -4.19
N ASN A 41 18.25 2.11 -3.36
CA ASN A 41 18.56 1.72 -1.99
C ASN A 41 19.60 0.56 -2.00
N PRO A 42 20.68 0.60 -1.15
CA PRO A 42 20.89 1.45 0.03
C PRO A 42 21.62 2.78 -0.22
N PHE A 43 21.80 3.21 -1.45
CA PHE A 43 22.45 4.48 -1.85
C PHE A 43 23.97 4.50 -1.54
N ASP A 44 24.62 3.35 -1.45
CA ASP A 44 26.05 3.15 -1.22
C ASP A 44 26.85 3.32 -2.52
N PHE A 45 26.71 4.49 -3.15
CA PHE A 45 27.38 4.75 -4.42
C PHE A 45 28.91 4.75 -4.29
N TYR A 46 29.54 3.96 -5.15
CA TYR A 46 30.98 3.90 -5.29
C TYR A 46 31.39 4.39 -6.68
N PHE A 47 31.70 5.68 -6.78
CA PHE A 47 32.08 6.30 -8.06
C PHE A 47 33.54 5.96 -8.36
N GLN A 48 33.76 5.14 -9.37
CA GLN A 48 35.10 4.80 -9.88
C GLN A 48 35.41 5.66 -11.12
N ASN A 49 36.63 6.17 -11.19
CA ASN A 49 37.12 6.87 -12.38
C ASN A 49 37.17 5.90 -13.57
N GLY A 50 36.63 6.33 -14.72
CA GLY A 50 36.61 5.55 -15.95
C GLY A 50 35.40 4.62 -16.13
N VAL A 51 34.51 4.50 -15.15
CA VAL A 51 33.26 3.73 -15.30
C VAL A 51 32.25 4.58 -16.06
N ASN A 52 31.80 4.06 -17.22
CA ASN A 52 30.79 4.71 -18.03
C ASN A 52 29.37 4.31 -17.53
N GLY A 53 28.58 5.27 -17.02
CA GLY A 53 27.21 5.04 -16.57
C GLY A 53 26.23 4.55 -17.66
N ALA A 54 26.61 4.63 -18.94
CA ALA A 54 25.85 4.10 -20.06
C ALA A 54 26.34 2.73 -20.55
N ALA A 55 27.32 2.10 -19.86
CA ALA A 55 27.90 0.82 -20.26
C ALA A 55 26.87 -0.31 -20.37
N TRP A 56 25.80 -0.27 -19.59
CA TRP A 56 24.71 -1.24 -19.63
C TRP A 56 23.99 -1.29 -20.99
N ILE A 57 23.99 -0.20 -21.77
CA ILE A 57 23.32 -0.13 -23.09
C ILE A 57 24.00 -1.06 -24.10
N SER A 58 25.31 -1.23 -24.01
CA SER A 58 26.09 -2.09 -24.90
C SER A 58 26.53 -3.42 -24.25
N ALA A 59 26.13 -3.65 -23.00
CA ALA A 59 26.46 -4.87 -22.30
C ALA A 59 25.78 -6.09 -22.94
N PRO A 60 26.42 -7.26 -23.00
CA PRO A 60 25.78 -8.48 -23.49
C PRO A 60 24.58 -8.85 -22.62
N LEU A 61 23.54 -9.42 -23.25
CA LEU A 61 22.38 -9.88 -22.50
C LEU A 61 22.82 -10.97 -21.49
N PRO A 62 22.23 -10.98 -20.27
CA PRO A 62 22.51 -12.01 -19.27
C PRO A 62 22.16 -13.40 -19.83
N ARG A 63 23.01 -14.40 -19.53
CA ARG A 63 22.75 -15.79 -19.92
C ARG A 63 21.52 -16.39 -19.25
N PHE A 64 21.17 -15.90 -18.07
CA PHE A 64 19.99 -16.31 -17.30
C PHE A 64 19.23 -15.06 -16.85
N ILE A 65 17.96 -15.02 -17.21
CA ILE A 65 17.06 -13.92 -16.86
C ILE A 65 15.99 -14.49 -15.94
N PRO A 66 16.00 -14.17 -14.63
CA PRO A 66 14.95 -14.64 -13.71
C PRO A 66 13.60 -14.05 -14.13
N LEU A 67 12.63 -14.90 -14.40
CA LEU A 67 11.27 -14.44 -14.73
C LEU A 67 10.68 -13.54 -13.66
N PHE A 68 11.03 -13.79 -12.40
CA PHE A 68 10.60 -12.96 -11.27
C PHE A 68 11.04 -11.50 -11.42
N ASP A 69 12.28 -11.25 -11.81
CA ASP A 69 12.82 -9.88 -11.93
C ASP A 69 12.13 -9.14 -13.07
N VAL A 70 11.93 -9.82 -14.22
CA VAL A 70 11.17 -9.24 -15.34
C VAL A 70 9.75 -8.88 -14.94
N VAL A 71 9.04 -9.80 -14.31
CA VAL A 71 7.65 -9.56 -13.86
C VAL A 71 7.58 -8.45 -12.82
N ALA A 72 8.50 -8.43 -11.86
CA ALA A 72 8.56 -7.40 -10.83
C ALA A 72 8.78 -6.00 -11.43
N ASN A 73 9.72 -5.86 -12.38
CA ASN A 73 10.00 -4.61 -13.07
C ASN A 73 8.80 -4.14 -13.92
N VAL A 74 8.17 -5.05 -14.67
CA VAL A 74 6.94 -4.73 -15.44
C VAL A 74 5.85 -4.24 -14.49
N LEU A 75 5.55 -4.98 -13.42
CA LEU A 75 4.50 -4.62 -12.47
C LEU A 75 4.78 -3.30 -11.74
N ALA A 76 6.04 -3.00 -11.42
CA ALA A 76 6.44 -1.76 -10.79
C ALA A 76 6.18 -0.52 -11.66
N TYR A 77 6.31 -0.64 -12.98
CA TYR A 77 6.14 0.51 -13.88
C TYR A 77 4.71 0.69 -14.42
N ILE A 78 3.83 -0.31 -14.30
CA ILE A 78 2.41 -0.19 -14.70
C ILE A 78 1.72 1.01 -14.02
N PRO A 79 1.76 1.18 -12.68
CA PRO A 79 1.13 2.32 -12.02
C PRO A 79 1.73 3.66 -12.46
N LEU A 80 3.04 3.72 -12.70
CA LEU A 80 3.69 4.95 -13.16
C LEU A 80 3.19 5.37 -14.54
N GLY A 81 3.19 4.44 -15.51
CA GLY A 81 2.70 4.70 -16.86
C GLY A 81 1.24 5.16 -16.87
N PHE A 82 0.39 4.53 -16.06
CA PHE A 82 -0.99 4.93 -15.86
C PHE A 82 -1.12 6.36 -15.32
N LEU A 83 -0.39 6.68 -14.26
CA LEU A 83 -0.42 8.00 -13.63
C LEU A 83 0.10 9.09 -14.56
N LEU A 84 1.15 8.83 -15.34
CA LEU A 84 1.72 9.80 -16.25
C LEU A 84 0.76 10.20 -17.37
N VAL A 85 -0.04 9.28 -17.92
CA VAL A 85 -1.13 9.64 -18.86
C VAL A 85 -2.13 10.57 -18.19
N CYS A 86 -2.49 10.31 -16.93
CA CYS A 86 -3.40 11.16 -16.16
C CYS A 86 -2.80 12.55 -15.86
N VAL A 87 -1.47 12.64 -15.65
CA VAL A 87 -0.75 13.90 -15.42
C VAL A 87 -0.81 14.84 -16.65
N VAL A 88 -0.63 14.28 -17.83
CA VAL A 88 -0.59 15.08 -19.07
C VAL A 88 -1.97 15.42 -19.61
N PHE A 89 -3.02 14.74 -19.13
CA PHE A 89 -4.41 15.06 -19.43
C PHE A 89 -4.82 16.39 -18.72
N PRO A 90 -5.64 17.27 -19.34
CA PRO A 90 -6.33 17.17 -20.63
C PRO A 90 -5.54 17.74 -21.82
N ARG A 91 -4.32 18.29 -21.58
CA ARG A 91 -3.53 18.98 -22.63
C ARG A 91 -3.17 18.03 -23.77
N TRP A 92 -2.70 16.82 -23.43
CA TRP A 92 -2.40 15.76 -24.39
C TRP A 92 -3.25 14.53 -24.13
N ARG A 93 -3.71 13.90 -25.22
CA ARG A 93 -4.68 12.80 -25.15
C ARG A 93 -4.26 11.66 -26.08
N ARG A 94 -4.82 10.47 -25.83
CA ARG A 94 -4.64 9.28 -26.68
C ARG A 94 -3.16 8.98 -26.94
N PHE A 95 -2.78 8.86 -28.21
CA PHE A 95 -1.42 8.47 -28.60
C PHE A 95 -0.33 9.43 -28.10
N ILE A 96 -0.59 10.74 -28.10
CA ILE A 96 0.40 11.71 -27.60
C ILE A 96 0.64 11.50 -26.10
N ALA A 97 -0.42 11.32 -25.31
CA ALA A 97 -0.29 11.05 -23.89
C ALA A 97 0.42 9.72 -23.61
N LEU A 98 0.12 8.69 -24.39
CA LEU A 98 0.80 7.39 -24.33
C LEU A 98 2.30 7.53 -24.64
N SER A 99 2.66 8.21 -25.73
CA SER A 99 4.07 8.41 -26.12
C SER A 99 4.85 9.20 -25.07
N ILE A 100 4.25 10.26 -24.50
CA ILE A 100 4.88 11.04 -23.42
C ILE A 100 5.09 10.16 -22.18
N ALA A 101 4.08 9.41 -21.76
CA ALA A 101 4.18 8.53 -20.60
C ALA A 101 5.25 7.44 -20.79
N MET A 102 5.30 6.82 -21.98
CA MET A 102 6.36 5.86 -22.34
C MET A 102 7.74 6.50 -22.28
N GLY A 103 7.90 7.67 -22.92
CA GLY A 103 9.16 8.39 -22.92
C GLY A 103 9.64 8.73 -21.51
N CYS A 104 8.75 9.20 -20.65
CA CYS A 104 9.06 9.47 -19.23
C CYS A 104 9.47 8.18 -18.48
N CYS A 105 8.75 7.08 -18.68
CA CYS A 105 9.12 5.78 -18.07
C CYS A 105 10.49 5.30 -18.60
N ALA A 106 10.74 5.39 -19.89
CA ALA A 106 12.00 4.99 -20.50
C ALA A 106 13.17 5.82 -19.99
N LEU A 107 13.00 7.15 -19.86
CA LEU A 107 14.03 8.06 -19.33
C LEU A 107 14.30 7.80 -17.85
N LEU A 108 13.25 7.59 -17.03
CA LEU A 108 13.41 7.26 -15.62
C LEU A 108 14.14 5.93 -15.46
N ALA A 109 13.74 4.90 -16.21
CA ALA A 109 14.38 3.59 -16.17
C ALA A 109 15.86 3.70 -16.60
N ALA A 110 16.16 4.43 -17.71
CA ALA A 110 17.53 4.63 -18.14
C ALA A 110 18.38 5.37 -17.10
N GLY A 111 17.81 6.39 -16.45
CA GLY A 111 18.49 7.11 -15.36
C GLY A 111 18.78 6.20 -14.16
N VAL A 112 17.84 5.34 -13.78
CA VAL A 112 18.01 4.37 -12.71
C VAL A 112 19.10 3.36 -13.05
N GLU A 113 19.05 2.71 -14.23
CA GLU A 113 20.07 1.76 -14.70
C GLU A 113 21.46 2.41 -14.76
N SER A 114 21.52 3.66 -15.23
CA SER A 114 22.79 4.39 -15.25
C SER A 114 23.35 4.63 -13.84
N LEU A 115 22.51 5.02 -12.89
CA LEU A 115 22.94 5.22 -11.50
C LEU A 115 23.31 3.90 -10.81
N GLN A 116 22.65 2.80 -11.12
CA GLN A 116 22.97 1.48 -10.62
C GLN A 116 24.34 0.97 -11.04
N THR A 117 24.92 1.52 -12.11
CA THR A 117 26.32 1.21 -12.51
C THR A 117 27.33 1.50 -11.41
N TRP A 118 27.03 2.43 -10.50
CA TRP A 118 27.89 2.79 -9.37
C TRP A 118 27.45 2.16 -8.04
N LEU A 119 26.45 1.27 -8.05
CA LEU A 119 26.00 0.54 -6.86
C LEU A 119 26.60 -0.87 -6.87
N PRO A 120 27.47 -1.22 -5.90
CA PRO A 120 28.14 -2.54 -5.84
C PRO A 120 27.17 -3.72 -5.76
N THR A 121 25.95 -3.47 -5.22
CA THR A 121 24.92 -4.49 -5.02
C THR A 121 24.01 -4.67 -6.22
N ARG A 122 24.20 -3.89 -7.31
CA ARG A 122 23.33 -3.88 -8.50
C ARG A 122 24.11 -4.19 -9.77
N ILE A 123 23.44 -4.87 -10.69
CA ILE A 123 23.95 -5.15 -12.02
C ILE A 123 22.95 -4.55 -13.02
N PRO A 124 23.23 -3.35 -13.56
CA PRO A 124 22.33 -2.71 -14.52
C PRO A 124 22.23 -3.53 -15.80
N SER A 125 21.04 -3.65 -16.37
CA SER A 125 20.81 -4.49 -17.53
C SER A 125 19.82 -3.89 -18.55
N GLN A 126 20.03 -4.20 -19.82
CA GLN A 126 19.06 -3.87 -20.87
C GLN A 126 17.70 -4.56 -20.62
N THR A 127 17.72 -5.77 -20.07
CA THR A 127 16.50 -6.54 -19.79
C THR A 127 15.59 -5.82 -18.81
N ASP A 128 16.18 -5.25 -17.75
CA ASP A 128 15.43 -4.52 -16.73
C ASP A 128 14.86 -3.22 -17.30
N TRP A 129 15.66 -2.51 -18.11
CA TRP A 129 15.18 -1.34 -18.82
C TRP A 129 13.98 -1.66 -19.72
N TRP A 130 14.05 -2.74 -20.53
CA TRP A 130 12.94 -3.16 -21.38
C TRP A 130 11.72 -3.58 -20.60
N ALA A 131 11.88 -4.30 -19.49
CA ALA A 131 10.79 -4.69 -18.60
C ALA A 131 10.09 -3.47 -18.00
N ASN A 132 10.85 -2.47 -17.56
CA ASN A 132 10.35 -1.21 -17.03
C ASN A 132 9.58 -0.40 -18.09
N VAL A 133 10.11 -0.28 -19.30
CA VAL A 133 9.45 0.39 -20.43
C VAL A 133 8.14 -0.34 -20.81
N MET A 134 8.17 -1.68 -20.84
CA MET A 134 6.97 -2.48 -21.12
C MET A 134 5.90 -2.28 -20.06
N GLY A 135 6.28 -2.26 -18.79
CA GLY A 135 5.36 -1.94 -17.69
C GLY A 135 4.74 -0.56 -17.84
N GLY A 136 5.56 0.45 -18.14
CA GLY A 136 5.11 1.81 -18.44
C GLY A 136 4.14 1.88 -19.61
N PHE A 137 4.42 1.13 -20.68
CA PHE A 137 3.54 1.03 -21.85
C PHE A 137 2.20 0.41 -21.50
N ILE A 138 2.18 -0.73 -20.80
CA ILE A 138 0.94 -1.40 -20.37
C ILE A 138 0.10 -0.45 -19.50
N GLY A 139 0.74 0.21 -18.53
CA GLY A 139 0.06 1.17 -17.67
C GLY A 139 -0.53 2.35 -18.44
N ALA A 140 0.24 2.91 -19.37
CA ALA A 140 -0.21 4.01 -20.23
C ALA A 140 -1.36 3.57 -21.16
N LEU A 141 -1.28 2.37 -21.71
CA LEU A 141 -2.35 1.81 -22.56
C LEU A 141 -3.66 1.63 -21.79
N LEU A 142 -3.59 1.14 -20.56
CA LEU A 142 -4.75 1.02 -19.66
C LEU A 142 -5.33 2.39 -19.27
N ALA A 143 -4.47 3.40 -19.12
CA ALA A 143 -4.89 4.73 -18.70
C ALA A 143 -5.61 5.51 -19.82
N VAL A 144 -5.29 5.30 -21.09
CA VAL A 144 -5.91 6.02 -22.21
C VAL A 144 -7.45 5.97 -22.17
N PRO A 145 -8.10 4.80 -22.02
CA PRO A 145 -9.55 4.72 -21.90
C PRO A 145 -10.07 4.97 -20.47
N LEU A 146 -9.34 4.58 -19.44
CA LEU A 146 -9.85 4.49 -18.07
C LEU A 146 -9.39 5.65 -17.17
N GLY A 147 -8.15 6.10 -17.33
CA GLY A 147 -7.50 7.01 -16.40
C GLY A 147 -8.22 8.33 -16.18
N PRO A 148 -8.60 9.07 -17.26
CA PRO A 148 -9.32 10.32 -17.12
C PRO A 148 -10.65 10.17 -16.40
N GLN A 149 -11.32 9.03 -16.55
CA GLN A 149 -12.62 8.76 -15.89
C GLN A 149 -12.44 8.46 -14.39
N TRP A 150 -11.37 7.78 -14.05
CA TRP A 150 -11.13 7.34 -12.66
C TRP A 150 -10.51 8.43 -11.80
N LEU A 151 -9.53 9.15 -12.31
CA LEU A 151 -8.77 10.16 -11.55
C LEU A 151 -9.23 11.60 -11.74
N SER A 152 -9.95 11.94 -12.81
CA SER A 152 -10.54 13.29 -12.99
C SER A 152 -11.69 13.58 -12.02
N GLY A 153 -11.96 12.62 -11.18
CA GLY A 153 -12.63 12.90 -9.92
C GLY A 153 -14.11 12.78 -9.92
N SER A 154 -14.74 12.18 -10.89
CA SER A 154 -16.18 12.06 -10.74
C SER A 154 -16.63 10.82 -9.99
N ALA A 155 -16.07 9.65 -10.28
CA ALA A 155 -16.53 8.41 -9.64
C ALA A 155 -15.76 8.08 -8.35
N LEU A 156 -14.43 7.92 -8.43
CA LEU A 156 -13.63 7.47 -7.29
C LEU A 156 -13.62 8.53 -6.17
N ARG A 157 -13.33 9.79 -6.50
CA ARG A 157 -13.34 10.89 -5.53
C ARG A 157 -14.72 11.05 -4.87
N ARG A 158 -15.79 11.00 -5.67
CA ARG A 158 -17.15 11.08 -5.14
C ARG A 158 -17.45 9.92 -4.20
N GLN A 159 -16.97 8.72 -4.53
CA GLN A 159 -17.12 7.54 -3.69
C GLN A 159 -16.35 7.69 -2.36
N PHE A 160 -15.11 8.18 -2.41
CA PHE A 160 -14.35 8.51 -1.20
C PHE A 160 -15.01 9.62 -0.39
N ASP A 161 -15.52 10.67 -1.03
CA ASP A 161 -16.25 11.74 -0.37
C ASP A 161 -17.55 11.25 0.30
N VAL A 162 -18.23 10.26 -0.30
CA VAL A 162 -19.40 9.60 0.31
C VAL A 162 -19.01 8.78 1.54
N TRP A 163 -17.85 8.10 1.51
CA TRP A 163 -17.42 7.21 2.60
C TRP A 163 -16.72 7.95 3.73
N PHE A 164 -15.77 8.83 3.39
CA PHE A 164 -14.88 9.48 4.35
C PHE A 164 -15.11 11.00 4.45
N GLY A 165 -15.79 11.61 3.49
CA GLY A 165 -15.94 13.06 3.43
C GLY A 165 -14.60 13.76 3.23
N LEU A 166 -14.35 14.80 4.04
CA LEU A 166 -13.07 15.52 4.06
C LEU A 166 -12.01 14.85 4.94
N ASN A 167 -12.29 13.65 5.45
CA ASN A 167 -11.39 12.95 6.37
C ASN A 167 -10.31 12.15 5.61
N TRP A 168 -9.42 12.87 4.95
CA TRP A 168 -8.33 12.28 4.17
C TRP A 168 -7.40 11.40 4.99
N GLY A 169 -7.18 11.72 6.28
CA GLY A 169 -6.34 10.92 7.16
C GLY A 169 -6.89 9.51 7.35
N ALA A 170 -8.20 9.36 7.61
CA ALA A 170 -8.82 8.04 7.70
C ALA A 170 -8.77 7.29 6.37
N ALA A 171 -9.01 7.96 5.24
CA ALA A 171 -8.93 7.36 3.91
C ALA A 171 -7.50 6.86 3.62
N THR A 172 -6.49 7.64 3.97
CA THR A 172 -5.07 7.28 3.82
C THR A 172 -4.72 6.06 4.68
N LEU A 173 -5.11 6.04 5.96
CA LEU A 173 -4.90 4.90 6.85
C LEU A 173 -5.60 3.64 6.35
N PHE A 174 -6.81 3.78 5.80
CA PHE A 174 -7.55 2.68 5.20
C PHE A 174 -6.81 2.07 4.01
N ILE A 175 -6.31 2.93 3.09
CA ILE A 175 -5.57 2.47 1.90
C ILE A 175 -4.22 1.85 2.29
N LEU A 176 -3.50 2.45 3.24
CA LEU A 176 -2.17 1.98 3.63
C LEU A 176 -2.18 0.72 4.49
N PHE A 177 -3.30 0.35 5.11
CA PHE A 177 -3.36 -0.80 6.00
C PHE A 177 -2.98 -2.13 5.32
N PRO A 178 -3.52 -2.50 4.14
CA PRO A 178 -3.11 -3.72 3.44
C PRO A 178 -1.62 -3.72 3.06
N TRP A 179 -1.06 -2.57 2.69
CA TRP A 179 0.37 -2.44 2.37
C TRP A 179 1.26 -2.65 3.59
N ALA A 180 0.80 -2.24 4.77
CA ALA A 180 1.50 -2.49 6.03
C ALA A 180 1.60 -4.00 6.37
N GLN A 181 0.80 -4.85 5.73
CA GLN A 181 0.82 -6.31 5.91
C GLN A 181 1.84 -7.03 5.01
N ILE A 182 2.46 -6.35 4.05
CA ILE A 182 3.43 -6.95 3.12
C ILE A 182 4.71 -7.35 3.86
N TYR A 183 5.18 -6.50 4.78
CA TYR A 183 6.38 -6.81 5.55
C TYR A 183 6.19 -8.12 6.33
N PRO A 184 7.19 -9.02 6.32
CA PRO A 184 7.12 -10.26 7.09
C PRO A 184 6.97 -9.97 8.58
N GLN A 185 5.86 -10.39 9.15
CA GLN A 185 5.55 -10.23 10.58
C GLN A 185 5.55 -11.60 11.23
N SER A 186 6.04 -11.68 12.47
CA SER A 186 6.06 -12.93 13.23
C SER A 186 4.68 -13.48 13.56
N THR A 187 3.68 -12.60 13.61
CA THR A 187 2.27 -12.94 13.76
C THR A 187 1.47 -12.05 12.83
N TRP A 188 0.47 -12.60 12.16
CA TRP A 188 -0.34 -11.81 11.26
C TRP A 188 -1.10 -10.70 12.01
N LEU A 189 -1.15 -9.51 11.39
CA LEU A 189 -1.62 -8.26 11.99
C LEU A 189 -0.80 -7.78 13.20
N GLY A 190 0.33 -8.40 13.48
CA GLY A 190 1.24 -7.99 14.53
C GLY A 190 2.12 -6.81 14.12
N MET A 191 1.51 -5.65 13.86
CA MET A 191 2.23 -4.44 13.45
C MET A 191 3.04 -3.83 14.58
N GLY A 192 4.13 -3.12 14.24
CA GLY A 192 4.92 -2.37 15.22
C GLY A 192 5.78 -3.25 16.11
N ALA A 193 6.42 -4.28 15.57
CA ALA A 193 7.41 -5.11 16.27
C ALA A 193 8.72 -4.32 16.51
N TRP A 194 8.65 -3.25 17.31
CA TRP A 194 9.75 -2.30 17.56
C TRP A 194 10.98 -2.94 18.18
N ARG A 195 10.82 -4.06 18.91
CA ARG A 195 11.93 -4.84 19.43
C ARG A 195 12.92 -5.26 18.35
N GLN A 196 12.44 -5.55 17.13
CA GLN A 196 13.28 -5.88 15.99
C GLN A 196 14.13 -4.69 15.49
N LEU A 197 13.67 -3.45 15.71
CA LEU A 197 14.44 -2.25 15.37
C LEU A 197 15.56 -1.95 16.36
N ILE A 198 15.32 -2.19 17.66
CA ILE A 198 16.28 -1.88 18.73
C ILE A 198 17.21 -3.05 19.05
N GLY A 199 17.17 -4.13 18.25
CA GLY A 199 18.04 -5.30 18.45
C GLY A 199 17.74 -6.11 19.71
N ALA A 200 16.58 -5.90 20.35
CA ALA A 200 16.17 -6.56 21.58
C ALA A 200 15.47 -7.92 21.31
N ALA A 201 16.09 -8.75 20.48
CA ALA A 201 15.54 -10.05 20.10
C ALA A 201 15.22 -10.97 21.29
N ASP A 202 15.95 -10.83 22.39
CA ASP A 202 15.93 -11.72 23.55
C ASP A 202 14.94 -11.29 24.67
N TRP A 203 14.20 -10.20 24.48
CA TRP A 203 13.27 -9.70 25.52
C TRP A 203 12.04 -10.56 25.74
N GLY A 204 11.77 -11.53 24.90
CA GLY A 204 10.58 -12.37 24.96
C GLY A 204 10.74 -13.59 25.87
N THR A 205 10.82 -13.42 27.19
CA THR A 205 10.87 -14.54 28.15
C THR A 205 9.51 -15.07 28.56
N LEU A 206 8.44 -14.35 28.23
CA LEU A 206 7.09 -14.75 28.61
C LEU A 206 6.60 -15.92 27.75
N VAL A 207 6.11 -16.96 28.41
CA VAL A 207 5.56 -18.16 27.75
C VAL A 207 4.03 -18.04 27.72
N MET A 208 3.46 -18.07 26.54
CA MET A 208 2.01 -18.16 26.34
C MET A 208 1.74 -19.21 25.26
N ASN A 209 0.59 -19.87 25.35
CA ASN A 209 0.14 -20.77 24.29
C ASN A 209 0.13 -20.01 22.95
N GLN A 210 0.82 -20.57 21.95
CA GLN A 210 1.02 -19.92 20.66
C GLN A 210 -0.30 -19.57 19.97
N MET A 211 -1.25 -20.51 19.93
CA MET A 211 -2.56 -20.29 19.31
C MET A 211 -3.33 -19.16 19.99
N LEU A 212 -3.31 -19.11 21.32
CA LEU A 212 -3.96 -18.05 22.09
C LEU A 212 -3.33 -16.68 21.81
N ARG A 213 -2.00 -16.62 21.81
CA ARG A 213 -1.26 -15.38 21.51
C ARG A 213 -1.56 -14.83 20.13
N GLU A 214 -1.48 -15.69 19.11
CA GLU A 214 -1.78 -15.32 17.74
C GLU A 214 -3.23 -14.86 17.58
N GLY A 215 -4.17 -15.58 18.21
CA GLY A 215 -5.57 -15.22 18.23
C GLY A 215 -5.82 -13.85 18.88
N LEU A 216 -5.19 -13.59 20.03
CA LEU A 216 -5.31 -12.31 20.72
C LEU A 216 -4.70 -11.15 19.91
N ILE A 217 -3.51 -11.33 19.34
CA ILE A 217 -2.86 -10.30 18.50
C ILE A 217 -3.74 -10.00 17.30
N THR A 218 -4.17 -11.02 16.55
CA THR A 218 -5.00 -10.85 15.36
C THR A 218 -6.35 -10.23 15.68
N ALA A 219 -7.04 -10.70 16.70
CA ALA A 219 -8.35 -10.16 17.12
C ALA A 219 -8.23 -8.71 17.60
N SER A 220 -7.25 -8.42 18.46
CA SER A 220 -7.03 -7.07 19.01
C SER A 220 -6.65 -6.09 17.91
N CYS A 221 -5.73 -6.46 17.00
CA CYS A 221 -5.37 -5.60 15.89
C CYS A 221 -6.58 -5.32 14.99
N TRP A 222 -7.27 -6.37 14.55
CA TRP A 222 -8.38 -6.21 13.61
C TRP A 222 -9.54 -5.41 14.23
N LEU A 223 -9.91 -5.69 15.47
CA LEU A 223 -10.92 -4.92 16.19
C LEU A 223 -10.48 -3.47 16.36
N GLY A 224 -9.26 -3.23 16.81
CA GLY A 224 -8.71 -1.89 17.01
C GLY A 224 -8.68 -1.07 15.73
N VAL A 225 -8.11 -1.62 14.65
CA VAL A 225 -8.06 -0.98 13.33
C VAL A 225 -9.46 -0.67 12.81
N GLY A 226 -10.37 -1.65 12.88
CA GLY A 226 -11.74 -1.49 12.42
C GLY A 226 -12.49 -0.39 13.17
N LEU A 227 -12.37 -0.34 14.50
CA LEU A 227 -13.00 0.69 15.34
C LEU A 227 -12.43 2.08 15.05
N ILE A 228 -11.10 2.22 14.98
CA ILE A 228 -10.44 3.49 14.67
C ILE A 228 -10.83 4.00 13.28
N LEU A 229 -10.76 3.16 12.24
CA LEU A 229 -11.13 3.54 10.89
C LEU A 229 -12.62 3.89 10.78
N SER A 230 -13.49 3.19 11.52
CA SER A 230 -14.93 3.47 11.55
C SER A 230 -15.27 4.87 12.07
N LEU A 231 -14.41 5.48 12.91
CA LEU A 231 -14.57 6.86 13.38
C LEU A 231 -14.37 7.88 12.26
N GLY A 232 -13.54 7.54 11.26
CA GLY A 232 -13.29 8.39 10.11
C GLY A 232 -14.32 8.25 8.99
N MET A 233 -15.21 7.26 9.07
CA MET A 233 -16.24 7.01 8.07
C MET A 233 -17.50 7.81 8.35
N ARG A 234 -18.18 8.26 7.30
CA ARG A 234 -19.49 8.92 7.42
C ARG A 234 -20.57 7.92 7.88
N ALA A 235 -21.60 8.43 8.57
CA ALA A 235 -22.70 7.60 9.05
C ALA A 235 -23.45 6.84 7.93
N LYS A 236 -23.49 7.39 6.71
CA LYS A 236 -24.09 6.76 5.52
C LYS A 236 -23.16 5.80 4.78
N ALA A 237 -21.88 5.69 5.19
CA ALA A 237 -20.94 4.77 4.57
C ALA A 237 -21.31 3.31 4.89
N PRO A 238 -21.14 2.37 3.96
CA PRO A 238 -21.36 0.95 4.21
C PRO A 238 -20.20 0.36 5.02
N GLN A 239 -20.05 0.80 6.29
CA GLN A 239 -18.88 0.54 7.14
C GLN A 239 -18.47 -0.94 7.16
N TRP A 240 -19.45 -1.83 7.35
CA TRP A 240 -19.20 -3.27 7.36
C TRP A 240 -18.58 -3.78 6.05
N ARG A 241 -19.15 -3.39 4.90
CA ARG A 241 -18.62 -3.81 3.59
C ARG A 241 -17.21 -3.29 3.37
N LEU A 242 -16.94 -2.04 3.75
CA LEU A 242 -15.61 -1.44 3.64
C LEU A 242 -14.59 -2.15 4.53
N LEU A 243 -14.93 -2.45 5.78
CA LEU A 243 -14.03 -3.14 6.70
C LEU A 243 -13.77 -4.58 6.25
N MET A 244 -14.79 -5.31 5.77
CA MET A 244 -14.60 -6.66 5.25
C MET A 244 -13.80 -6.66 3.93
N SER A 245 -13.99 -5.69 3.05
CA SER A 245 -13.15 -5.56 1.85
C SER A 245 -11.70 -5.23 2.21
N LEU A 246 -11.48 -4.43 3.27
CA LEU A 246 -10.15 -4.14 3.79
C LEU A 246 -9.46 -5.41 4.32
N LEU A 247 -10.18 -6.24 5.09
CA LEU A 247 -9.67 -7.53 5.57
C LEU A 247 -9.33 -8.45 4.39
N GLY A 248 -10.24 -8.60 3.45
CA GLY A 248 -10.02 -9.40 2.24
C GLY A 248 -8.81 -8.94 1.43
N ALA A 249 -8.67 -7.62 1.22
CA ALA A 249 -7.51 -7.05 0.56
C ALA A 249 -6.21 -7.33 1.34
N SER A 250 -6.23 -7.23 2.67
CA SER A 250 -5.08 -7.52 3.52
C SER A 250 -4.67 -9.00 3.44
N VAL A 251 -5.64 -9.92 3.45
CA VAL A 251 -5.43 -11.37 3.26
C VAL A 251 -4.80 -11.64 1.89
N LEU A 252 -5.38 -11.09 0.83
CA LEU A 252 -4.88 -11.29 -0.54
C LEU A 252 -3.46 -10.75 -0.72
N ILE A 253 -3.21 -9.52 -0.27
CA ILE A 253 -1.89 -8.90 -0.36
C ILE A 253 -0.87 -9.68 0.47
N LYS A 254 -1.21 -10.05 1.71
CA LYS A 254 -0.32 -10.85 2.56
C LYS A 254 0.03 -12.18 1.91
N SER A 255 -0.96 -12.93 1.43
CA SER A 255 -0.73 -14.24 0.78
C SER A 255 0.12 -14.12 -0.48
N LEU A 256 -0.18 -13.14 -1.33
CA LEU A 256 0.57 -12.89 -2.55
C LEU A 256 2.04 -12.60 -2.24
N PHE A 257 2.29 -11.63 -1.36
CA PHE A 257 3.67 -11.23 -1.06
C PHE A 257 4.44 -12.27 -0.24
N THR A 258 3.77 -13.02 0.64
CA THR A 258 4.42 -14.15 1.32
C THR A 258 4.86 -15.22 0.31
N GLY A 259 4.02 -15.54 -0.68
CA GLY A 259 4.38 -16.46 -1.75
C GLY A 259 5.52 -15.94 -2.65
N LEU A 260 5.55 -14.63 -2.93
CA LEU A 260 6.63 -14.02 -3.71
C LEU A 260 7.97 -13.98 -2.94
N GLN A 261 7.92 -13.76 -1.64
CA GLN A 261 9.10 -13.63 -0.78
C GLN A 261 9.72 -14.98 -0.42
N PHE A 262 8.90 -15.95 -0.08
CA PHE A 262 9.33 -17.24 0.52
C PHE A 262 9.09 -18.45 -0.38
N GLY A 263 8.34 -18.31 -1.46
CA GLY A 263 7.91 -19.40 -2.34
C GLY A 263 6.41 -19.67 -2.26
N GLY A 264 5.84 -20.16 -3.36
CA GLY A 264 4.39 -20.36 -3.48
C GLY A 264 3.80 -21.28 -2.42
N GLU A 265 4.55 -22.28 -1.98
CA GLU A 265 4.20 -23.23 -0.92
C GLU A 265 4.00 -22.55 0.45
N PHE A 266 4.63 -21.40 0.69
CA PHE A 266 4.52 -20.64 1.93
C PHE A 266 3.46 -19.54 1.89
N SER A 267 2.72 -19.37 0.79
CA SER A 267 1.75 -18.28 0.59
C SER A 267 0.75 -18.14 1.73
N LEU A 268 0.37 -19.25 2.37
CA LEU A 268 -0.58 -19.30 3.49
C LEU A 268 0.07 -19.69 4.82
N ALA A 269 1.39 -19.74 4.93
CA ALA A 269 2.07 -20.13 6.18
C ALA A 269 1.73 -19.23 7.38
N TRP A 270 1.36 -17.97 7.13
CA TRP A 270 0.91 -17.02 8.14
C TRP A 270 -0.51 -17.29 8.65
N LEU A 271 -1.31 -18.09 7.93
CA LEU A 271 -2.71 -18.41 8.25
C LEU A 271 -2.77 -19.58 9.25
N THR A 272 -2.30 -19.33 10.44
CA THR A 272 -2.31 -20.29 11.55
C THR A 272 -3.72 -20.44 12.15
N THR A 273 -3.94 -21.50 12.92
CA THR A 273 -5.22 -21.71 13.64
C THR A 273 -5.54 -20.51 14.54
N GLY A 274 -4.53 -19.95 15.22
CA GLY A 274 -4.69 -18.76 16.04
C GLY A 274 -5.11 -17.54 15.23
N ALA A 275 -4.49 -17.31 14.07
CA ALA A 275 -4.85 -16.22 13.17
C ALA A 275 -6.31 -16.34 12.68
N ILE A 276 -6.76 -17.55 12.32
CA ILE A 276 -8.14 -17.81 11.87
C ILE A 276 -9.14 -17.46 12.97
N TRP A 277 -8.95 -18.00 14.18
CA TRP A 277 -9.81 -17.69 15.31
C TRP A 277 -9.79 -16.22 15.68
N GLY A 278 -8.60 -15.59 15.63
CA GLY A 278 -8.47 -14.15 15.85
C GLY A 278 -9.26 -13.32 14.87
N MET A 279 -9.24 -13.67 13.57
CA MET A 279 -10.06 -13.01 12.55
C MET A 279 -11.55 -13.18 12.79
N LEU A 280 -12.00 -14.40 13.10
CA LEU A 280 -13.41 -14.68 13.33
C LEU A 280 -13.94 -13.93 14.56
N ILE A 281 -13.23 -14.01 15.67
CA ILE A 281 -13.59 -13.32 16.92
C ILE A 281 -13.54 -11.81 16.73
N GLY A 282 -12.43 -11.30 16.17
CA GLY A 282 -12.26 -9.87 15.90
C GLY A 282 -13.34 -9.30 14.98
N SER A 283 -13.71 -10.02 13.91
CA SER A 283 -14.77 -9.61 12.99
C SER A 283 -16.15 -9.61 13.66
N THR A 284 -16.46 -10.63 14.47
CA THR A 284 -17.73 -10.73 15.18
C THR A 284 -17.87 -9.60 16.22
N LEU A 285 -16.81 -9.35 17.00
CA LEU A 285 -16.78 -8.26 17.95
C LEU A 285 -16.86 -6.89 17.26
N LEU A 286 -16.17 -6.73 16.12
CA LEU A 286 -16.21 -5.50 15.35
C LEU A 286 -17.62 -5.20 14.83
N LEU A 287 -18.35 -6.19 14.33
CA LEU A 287 -19.74 -6.05 13.90
C LEU A 287 -20.63 -5.49 14.99
N TRP A 288 -20.43 -5.96 16.21
CA TRP A 288 -21.19 -5.50 17.36
C TRP A 288 -20.72 -4.10 17.81
N ALA A 289 -19.42 -3.91 17.95
CA ALA A 289 -18.81 -2.72 18.49
C ALA A 289 -18.93 -1.48 17.57
N THR A 290 -19.10 -1.65 16.26
CA THR A 290 -19.39 -0.53 15.35
C THR A 290 -20.72 0.19 15.64
N ARG A 291 -21.62 -0.45 16.40
CA ARG A 291 -22.89 0.14 16.85
C ARG A 291 -22.73 1.02 18.09
N TRP A 292 -21.58 0.99 18.74
CA TRP A 292 -21.31 1.77 19.95
C TRP A 292 -21.12 3.26 19.62
N GLY A 293 -21.27 4.10 20.63
CA GLY A 293 -20.96 5.53 20.51
C GLY A 293 -19.48 5.77 20.18
N SER A 294 -19.19 6.91 19.57
CA SER A 294 -17.84 7.26 19.09
C SER A 294 -16.77 7.20 20.18
N ASN A 295 -17.10 7.64 21.41
CA ASN A 295 -16.16 7.61 22.52
C ASN A 295 -15.78 6.18 22.93
N TYR A 296 -16.74 5.26 22.99
CA TYR A 296 -16.46 3.86 23.30
C TYR A 296 -15.64 3.21 22.19
N ARG A 297 -15.98 3.45 20.93
CA ARG A 297 -15.19 2.96 19.77
C ARG A 297 -13.75 3.47 19.83
N LEU A 298 -13.56 4.72 20.21
CA LEU A 298 -12.24 5.32 20.33
C LEU A 298 -11.40 4.62 21.40
N TRP A 299 -11.90 4.58 22.64
CA TRP A 299 -11.11 4.05 23.76
C TRP A 299 -10.89 2.54 23.67
N VAL A 300 -11.91 1.80 23.25
CA VAL A 300 -11.77 0.34 23.03
C VAL A 300 -10.84 0.09 21.84
N GLY A 301 -10.94 0.85 20.76
CA GLY A 301 -10.05 0.73 19.62
C GLY A 301 -8.58 0.98 19.99
N LEU A 302 -8.29 2.06 20.72
CA LEU A 302 -6.94 2.36 21.21
C LEU A 302 -6.45 1.30 22.20
N GLY A 303 -7.31 0.83 23.11
CA GLY A 303 -6.98 -0.26 24.05
C GLY A 303 -6.62 -1.56 23.33
N CYS A 304 -7.37 -1.93 22.30
CA CYS A 304 -7.09 -3.11 21.48
C CYS A 304 -5.75 -2.98 20.72
N LEU A 305 -5.46 -1.80 20.15
CA LEU A 305 -4.16 -1.58 19.50
C LEU A 305 -3.01 -1.59 20.51
N ALA A 306 -3.20 -1.08 21.73
CA ALA A 306 -2.21 -1.16 22.78
C ALA A 306 -1.95 -2.62 23.23
N VAL A 307 -3.01 -3.42 23.41
CA VAL A 307 -2.88 -4.86 23.71
C VAL A 307 -2.09 -5.58 22.61
N MET A 308 -2.45 -5.37 21.35
CA MET A 308 -1.71 -5.93 20.21
C MET A 308 -0.24 -5.53 20.27
N PHE A 309 0.06 -4.23 20.42
CA PHE A 309 1.42 -3.71 20.48
C PHE A 309 2.24 -4.34 21.63
N VAL A 310 1.67 -4.44 22.83
CA VAL A 310 2.30 -5.07 24.00
C VAL A 310 2.59 -6.54 23.72
N LEU A 311 1.61 -7.30 23.22
CA LEU A 311 1.78 -8.72 22.94
C LEU A 311 2.85 -8.98 21.86
N VAL A 312 2.90 -8.17 20.79
CA VAL A 312 3.90 -8.31 19.72
C VAL A 312 5.32 -8.05 20.25
N ASN A 313 5.49 -7.12 21.18
CA ASN A 313 6.82 -6.73 21.67
C ASN A 313 7.29 -7.51 22.92
N LEU A 314 6.40 -8.13 23.69
CA LEU A 314 6.77 -8.88 24.89
C LEU A 314 6.96 -10.39 24.65
N PHE A 315 6.42 -10.95 23.57
CA PHE A 315 6.49 -12.40 23.32
C PHE A 315 7.45 -12.71 22.17
N PRO A 316 8.10 -13.90 22.17
CA PRO A 316 9.04 -14.32 21.13
C PRO A 316 8.34 -14.48 19.78
N ASP A 317 9.14 -14.52 18.71
CA ASP A 317 8.62 -14.75 17.36
C ASP A 317 7.99 -16.14 17.21
N ASN A 318 7.10 -16.25 16.25
CA ASN A 318 6.42 -17.50 15.97
C ASN A 318 7.39 -18.49 15.28
N PRO A 319 7.39 -19.79 15.64
CA PRO A 319 8.23 -20.79 15.00
C PRO A 319 8.10 -20.86 13.48
N TYR A 320 6.87 -20.72 12.92
CA TYR A 320 6.72 -20.71 11.46
C TYR A 320 7.47 -19.57 10.79
N PHE A 321 7.55 -18.42 11.44
CA PHE A 321 8.29 -17.27 10.93
C PHE A 321 9.77 -17.57 10.78
N ALA A 322 10.36 -18.25 11.76
CA ALA A 322 11.75 -18.69 11.68
C ALA A 322 12.00 -19.68 10.52
N LEU A 323 11.01 -20.56 10.24
CA LEU A 323 11.08 -21.47 9.10
C LEU A 323 10.96 -20.74 7.76
N THR A 324 10.03 -19.79 7.64
CA THR A 324 9.87 -18.98 6.42
C THR A 324 11.10 -18.11 6.16
N LEU A 325 11.74 -17.56 7.19
CA LEU A 325 12.98 -16.80 7.04
C LEU A 325 14.14 -17.66 6.48
N LYS A 326 14.20 -18.94 6.84
CA LYS A 326 15.18 -19.89 6.27
C LYS A 326 14.93 -20.15 4.78
N ALA A 327 13.67 -20.12 4.36
CA ALA A 327 13.26 -20.28 2.97
C ALA A 327 13.34 -18.98 2.16
N TRP A 328 13.68 -17.86 2.79
CA TRP A 328 13.74 -16.56 2.11
C TRP A 328 14.81 -16.57 1.03
N PHE A 329 14.39 -16.39 -0.20
CA PHE A 329 15.32 -16.22 -1.33
C PHE A 329 16.02 -14.86 -1.18
N GLN A 330 17.30 -14.90 -0.80
CA GLN A 330 18.11 -13.70 -0.63
C GLN A 330 18.05 -12.83 -1.90
N GLY A 331 17.77 -11.54 -1.72
CA GLY A 331 17.71 -10.56 -2.78
C GLY A 331 16.29 -10.30 -3.35
N ARG A 332 15.31 -11.18 -3.18
CA ARG A 332 13.95 -10.92 -3.68
C ARG A 332 13.27 -9.83 -2.88
N LEU A 333 12.85 -8.78 -3.58
CA LEU A 333 12.09 -7.65 -3.01
C LEU A 333 12.75 -6.99 -1.78
N LEU A 334 14.07 -7.13 -1.58
CA LEU A 334 14.77 -6.67 -0.38
C LEU A 334 14.47 -5.19 -0.09
N HIS A 335 14.71 -4.33 -1.06
CA HIS A 335 14.52 -2.87 -0.92
C HIS A 335 13.06 -2.46 -0.81
N PHE A 336 12.16 -3.20 -1.47
CA PHE A 336 10.73 -3.01 -1.31
C PHE A 336 10.27 -3.42 0.09
N ASN A 337 10.85 -4.48 0.65
CA ASN A 337 10.57 -4.90 2.03
C ASN A 337 11.02 -3.87 3.05
N ASP A 338 12.15 -3.19 2.85
CA ASP A 338 12.59 -2.11 3.73
C ASP A 338 11.57 -0.96 3.78
N LEU A 339 10.99 -0.61 2.64
CA LEU A 339 9.91 0.38 2.60
C LEU A 339 8.65 -0.13 3.31
N MET A 340 8.24 -1.38 3.05
CA MET A 340 7.06 -1.98 3.67
C MET A 340 7.25 -2.19 5.17
N LYS A 341 8.49 -2.38 5.62
CA LYS A 341 8.87 -2.35 7.04
C LYS A 341 8.43 -1.04 7.68
N TRP A 342 8.82 0.09 7.10
CA TRP A 342 8.40 1.40 7.59
C TRP A 342 6.88 1.61 7.53
N ALA A 343 6.20 1.13 6.51
CA ALA A 343 4.74 1.16 6.45
C ALA A 343 4.10 0.40 7.62
N SER A 344 4.63 -0.78 7.97
CA SER A 344 4.17 -1.58 9.11
C SER A 344 4.44 -0.91 10.45
N PHE A 345 5.62 -0.29 10.63
CA PHE A 345 6.00 0.38 11.88
C PHE A 345 5.29 1.70 12.10
N LEU A 346 5.10 2.48 11.03
CA LEU A 346 4.57 3.84 11.12
C LEU A 346 3.04 3.89 11.06
N TRP A 347 2.36 2.84 10.63
CA TRP A 347 0.91 2.84 10.54
C TRP A 347 0.24 3.17 11.88
N LEU A 348 0.69 2.53 12.96
CA LEU A 348 0.16 2.75 14.31
C LEU A 348 0.42 4.17 14.83
N PRO A 349 1.65 4.73 14.80
CA PRO A 349 1.89 6.13 15.14
C PRO A 349 1.04 7.12 14.33
N PHE A 350 0.87 6.90 13.02
CA PHE A 350 0.03 7.75 12.18
C PHE A 350 -1.45 7.66 12.54
N ALA A 351 -1.95 6.46 12.88
CA ALA A 351 -3.31 6.29 13.36
C ALA A 351 -3.55 7.05 14.68
N ILE A 352 -2.61 6.97 15.61
CA ILE A 352 -2.67 7.71 16.89
C ILE A 352 -2.62 9.23 16.63
N ALA A 353 -1.68 9.71 15.82
CA ALA A 353 -1.57 11.12 15.49
C ALA A 353 -2.85 11.65 14.83
N TRP A 354 -3.43 10.89 13.91
CA TRP A 354 -4.71 11.25 13.27
C TRP A 354 -5.85 11.31 14.28
N VAL A 355 -5.95 10.35 15.21
CA VAL A 355 -6.96 10.35 16.29
C VAL A 355 -6.81 11.59 17.16
N LEU A 356 -5.59 11.90 17.60
CA LEU A 356 -5.32 13.07 18.44
C LEU A 356 -5.72 14.37 17.73
N GLN A 357 -5.32 14.54 16.47
CA GLN A 357 -5.66 15.71 15.66
C GLN A 357 -7.19 15.91 15.57
N ASN A 358 -7.96 14.84 15.33
CA ASN A 358 -9.42 14.95 15.24
C ASN A 358 -10.07 15.24 16.59
N GLN A 359 -9.55 14.71 17.70
CA GLN A 359 -10.06 15.03 19.04
C GLN A 359 -9.82 16.48 19.41
N PHE A 360 -8.66 17.05 19.08
CA PHE A 360 -8.37 18.46 19.31
C PHE A 360 -9.26 19.39 18.45
N ALA A 361 -9.44 19.08 17.17
CA ALA A 361 -10.29 19.85 16.27
C ALA A 361 -11.75 19.91 16.78
N THR A 362 -12.31 18.80 17.26
CA THR A 362 -13.68 18.76 17.79
C THR A 362 -13.84 19.50 19.12
N ARG A 363 -12.80 19.62 19.92
CA ARG A 363 -12.84 20.42 21.17
C ARG A 363 -12.81 21.93 20.92
N ILE A 364 -12.05 22.37 19.92
CA ILE A 364 -11.97 23.79 19.54
C ILE A 364 -13.32 24.28 18.99
N THR A 365 -13.99 23.50 18.17
CA THR A 365 -15.30 23.85 17.58
C THR A 365 -16.48 23.81 18.57
N LYS A 366 -16.30 23.18 19.74
CA LYS A 366 -17.33 23.09 20.80
C LYS A 366 -17.17 24.10 21.93
N ARG A 367 -16.15 24.99 21.91
CA ARG A 367 -16.08 26.11 22.85
C ARG A 367 -17.08 27.17 22.41
N PRO A 368 -18.15 27.47 23.18
CA PRO A 368 -19.00 28.61 22.90
C PRO A 368 -18.13 29.88 23.07
N ILE A 369 -18.29 30.82 22.14
CA ILE A 369 -17.74 32.16 22.19
C ILE A 369 -18.48 32.93 23.29
#